data_358deb6ebcb93db594994d9beb3f67ce
#
_entry.id   358deb6ebcb93db594994d9beb3f67ce
#
_cell.length_a   1.000
_cell.length_b   1.000
_cell.length_c   1.000
_cell.angle_alpha   90.00
_cell.angle_beta   90.00
_cell.angle_gamma   90.00
#
_symmetry.space_group_name_H-M   'P 1'
#
loop_
_entity.id
_entity.type
_entity.pdbx_description
1 polymer ?
#
loop_
_entity_poly.entity_id
_entity_poly.type
_entity_poly.pdbx_seq_one_letter_code
_entity_poly.pdbx_strand_id
1 'polypeptide(L)' 'DQRLLELKSIKLYIWSYRNEGAFHEDVTNRILDDFVAAAAPRWIEVEGDFTVRGGIKTVVRATHGKRPDL' A
#
# COMPACT_ATOMS: atom_id res chain seq x y z
N ASP A 1 -3.03 22.32 -3.61
CA ASP A 1 -4.20 22.14 -4.43
C ASP A 1 -4.83 20.78 -4.17
N GLN A 2 -6.14 20.80 -3.96
CA GLN A 2 -6.86 19.59 -3.61
C GLN A 2 -6.83 18.53 -4.68
N ARG A 3 -6.70 18.94 -5.93
CA ARG A 3 -6.66 17.98 -7.03
C ARG A 3 -5.44 17.08 -6.96
N LEU A 4 -4.39 17.53 -6.33
CA LEU A 4 -3.20 16.71 -6.16
C LEU A 4 -3.40 15.57 -5.18
N LEU A 5 -4.44 15.66 -4.35
CA LEU A 5 -4.73 14.63 -3.37
C LEU A 5 -5.59 13.50 -3.92
N GLU A 6 -6.10 13.66 -5.14
CA GLU A 6 -6.97 12.67 -5.73
C GLU A 6 -6.23 11.42 -6.22
N LEU A 7 -4.95 11.58 -6.51
CA LEU A 7 -4.12 10.47 -6.96
C LEU A 7 -2.91 10.37 -6.05
N LYS A 8 -2.74 9.21 -5.45
CA LYS A 8 -1.59 8.97 -4.58
C LYS A 8 -1.00 7.61 -4.84
N SER A 9 0.32 7.56 -4.80
CA SER A 9 1.05 6.31 -4.88
C SER A 9 2.10 6.33 -3.78
N ILE A 10 2.04 5.33 -2.91
CA ILE A 10 2.89 5.25 -1.74
C ILE A 10 3.63 3.94 -1.75
N LYS A 11 4.94 4.00 -1.55
CA LYS A 11 5.74 2.81 -1.46
C LYS A 11 6.36 2.74 -0.07
N LEU A 12 6.18 1.60 0.56
CA LEU A 12 6.68 1.35 1.90
C LEU A 12 7.73 0.26 1.87
N TYR A 13 8.78 0.45 2.67
CA TYR A 13 9.84 -0.54 2.82
C TYR A 13 9.76 -1.07 4.23
N ILE A 14 9.45 -2.36 4.36
CA ILE A 14 9.16 -2.96 5.66
C ILE A 14 10.02 -4.18 5.89
N TRP A 15 10.66 -4.24 7.04
CA TRP A 15 11.33 -5.45 7.50
C TRP A 15 10.31 -6.34 8.19
N SER A 16 10.30 -7.61 7.87
CA SER A 16 9.36 -8.54 8.46
C SER A 16 10.09 -9.79 8.93
N TYR A 17 9.69 -10.27 10.08
CA TYR A 17 10.19 -11.55 10.58
C TYR A 17 9.37 -12.72 10.05
N ARG A 18 8.23 -12.43 9.48
CA ARG A 18 7.33 -13.45 8.95
C ARG A 18 7.44 -13.55 7.45
N ASN A 19 7.57 -14.78 6.97
CA ASN A 19 7.51 -15.04 5.54
C ASN A 19 6.12 -15.58 5.23
N GLU A 20 5.12 -14.73 5.40
CA GLU A 20 3.73 -15.11 5.33
C GLU A 20 2.99 -14.10 4.47
N GLY A 21 2.61 -14.53 3.26
CA GLY A 21 1.96 -13.63 2.31
C GLY A 21 0.68 -13.01 2.81
N ALA A 22 -0.13 -13.82 3.52
CA ALA A 22 -1.39 -13.32 4.06
C ALA A 22 -1.17 -12.19 5.07
N PHE A 23 -0.12 -12.31 5.89
CA PHE A 23 0.22 -11.27 6.85
C PHE A 23 0.66 -10.00 6.14
N HIS A 24 1.52 -10.12 5.13
CA HIS A 24 2.00 -8.97 4.38
C HIS A 24 0.86 -8.25 3.67
N GLU A 25 -0.06 -9.02 3.11
CA GLU A 25 -1.23 -8.46 2.44
C GLU A 25 -2.14 -7.73 3.43
N ASP A 26 -2.36 -8.33 4.59
CA ASP A 26 -3.20 -7.72 5.62
C ASP A 26 -2.61 -6.39 6.10
N VAL A 27 -1.31 -6.35 6.34
CA VAL A 27 -0.64 -5.11 6.77
C VAL A 27 -0.78 -4.04 5.70
N THR A 28 -0.56 -4.40 4.44
CA THR A 28 -0.65 -3.44 3.34
C THR A 28 -2.07 -2.89 3.23
N ASN A 29 -3.07 -3.75 3.35
CA ASN A 29 -4.46 -3.33 3.28
C ASN A 29 -4.85 -2.43 4.43
N ARG A 30 -4.34 -2.69 5.64
CA ARG A 30 -4.63 -1.84 6.79
C ARG A 30 -4.05 -0.45 6.63
N ILE A 31 -2.84 -0.38 6.09
CA ILE A 31 -2.23 0.92 5.81
C ILE A 31 -3.02 1.67 4.76
N LEU A 32 -3.47 0.96 3.72
CA LEU A 32 -4.32 1.56 2.70
C LEU A 32 -5.60 2.13 3.31
N ASP A 33 -6.25 1.36 4.18
CA ASP A 33 -7.48 1.79 4.83
C ASP A 33 -7.26 3.05 5.67
N ASP A 34 -6.13 3.11 6.37
CA ASP A 34 -5.80 4.28 7.19
C ASP A 34 -5.62 5.52 6.32
N PHE A 35 -4.95 5.39 5.18
CA PHE A 35 -4.78 6.52 4.28
C PHE A 35 -6.09 6.95 3.65
N VAL A 36 -6.93 6.01 3.30
CA VAL A 36 -8.25 6.33 2.74
C VAL A 36 -9.07 7.10 3.76
N ALA A 37 -9.06 6.66 5.01
CA ALA A 37 -9.82 7.32 6.07
C ALA A 37 -9.30 8.72 6.35
N ALA A 38 -7.99 8.93 6.24
CA ALA A 38 -7.38 10.20 6.57
C ALA A 38 -7.48 11.23 5.44
N ALA A 39 -7.31 10.81 4.20
CA ALA A 39 -7.17 11.72 3.07
C ALA A 39 -8.31 11.63 2.05
N ALA A 40 -9.11 10.57 2.10
CA ALA A 40 -10.21 10.34 1.17
C ALA A 40 -9.80 10.61 -0.28
N PRO A 41 -8.72 10.01 -0.77
CA PRO A 41 -8.28 10.25 -2.15
C PRO A 41 -9.24 9.59 -3.12
N ARG A 42 -9.29 10.12 -4.35
CA ARG A 42 -10.09 9.50 -5.39
C ARG A 42 -9.50 8.16 -5.79
N TRP A 43 -8.20 8.07 -5.78
CA TRP A 43 -7.48 6.84 -6.07
C TRP A 43 -6.19 6.82 -5.28
N ILE A 44 -5.86 5.67 -4.72
CA ILE A 44 -4.61 5.50 -4.01
C ILE A 44 -4.09 4.09 -4.21
N GLU A 45 -2.79 3.99 -4.37
CA GLU A 45 -2.09 2.71 -4.44
C GLU A 45 -1.04 2.67 -3.33
N VAL A 46 -1.05 1.60 -2.57
CA VAL A 46 -0.02 1.35 -1.56
C VAL A 46 0.74 0.10 -1.98
N GLU A 47 2.04 0.24 -2.11
CA GLU A 47 2.91 -0.89 -2.41
C GLU A 47 3.78 -1.17 -1.20
N GLY A 48 3.68 -2.38 -0.67
CA GLY A 48 4.51 -2.81 0.44
C GLY A 48 5.65 -3.67 -0.06
N ASP A 49 6.88 -3.21 0.11
CA ASP A 49 8.06 -3.96 -0.23
C ASP A 49 8.60 -4.55 1.06
N PHE A 50 8.28 -5.83 1.28
CA PHE A 50 8.64 -6.52 2.52
C PHE A 50 9.94 -7.27 2.33
N THR A 51 10.91 -6.96 3.17
CA THR A 51 12.15 -7.72 3.21
C THR A 51 12.08 -8.68 4.38
N VAL A 52 12.08 -9.97 4.06
CA VAL A 52 11.96 -11.01 5.05
C VAL A 52 13.38 -11.49 5.41
N ARG A 53 13.52 -11.96 6.62
CA ARG A 53 14.78 -12.49 7.11
C ARG A 53 15.32 -13.51 6.11
N GLY A 54 16.61 -13.41 5.80
CA GLY A 54 17.25 -14.26 4.82
C GLY A 54 17.31 -13.66 3.43
N GLY A 55 16.84 -12.42 3.26
CA GLY A 55 16.95 -11.70 2.01
C GLY A 55 15.82 -11.93 1.03
N ILE A 56 14.76 -12.61 1.45
CA ILE A 56 13.60 -12.82 0.61
C ILE A 56 12.78 -11.54 0.55
N LYS A 57 12.37 -11.16 -0.64
CA LYS A 57 11.52 -9.98 -0.83
C LYS A 57 10.14 -10.36 -1.31
N THR A 58 9.14 -9.69 -0.75
CA THR A 58 7.76 -9.88 -1.17
C THR A 58 7.15 -8.52 -1.42
N VAL A 59 6.53 -8.35 -2.57
CA VAL A 59 5.88 -7.07 -2.92
C VAL A 59 4.38 -7.30 -2.97
N VAL A 60 3.67 -6.45 -2.23
CA VAL A 60 2.21 -6.49 -2.18
C VAL A 60 1.68 -5.13 -2.60
N ARG A 61 0.67 -5.12 -3.46
CA ARG A 61 0.03 -3.88 -3.87
C ARG A 61 -1.44 -3.91 -3.52
N ALA A 62 -1.92 -2.79 -3.01
CA ALA A 62 -3.33 -2.61 -2.72
C ALA A 62 -3.78 -1.27 -3.26
N THR A 63 -4.97 -1.23 -3.82
CA THR A 63 -5.49 0.00 -4.40
C THR A 63 -6.90 0.27 -3.90
N HIS A 64 -7.28 1.55 -3.92
CA HIS A 64 -8.63 1.96 -3.58
C HIS A 64 -9.05 3.05 -4.54
N GLY A 65 -10.30 2.98 -4.97
CA GLY A 65 -10.86 4.00 -5.84
C GLY A 65 -10.67 3.67 -7.31
N LYS A 66 -11.02 4.61 -8.13
CA LYS A 66 -11.01 4.44 -9.57
C LYS A 66 -9.99 5.37 -10.20
N ARG A 67 -9.14 4.81 -11.01
CA ARG A 67 -8.14 5.60 -11.70
C ARG A 67 -8.78 6.44 -12.78
N PRO A 68 -8.70 7.77 -12.69
CA PRO A 68 -9.48 8.63 -13.58
C PRO A 68 -8.99 8.69 -15.01
N ASP A 69 -7.79 8.24 -15.27
CA ASP A 69 -7.22 8.30 -16.61
C ASP A 69 -7.41 7.02 -17.42
N LEU A 70 -8.24 6.13 -16.92
CA LEU A 70 -8.49 4.86 -17.62
C LEU A 70 -9.87 4.76 -18.20
#